data_5aefe5f34f36d3ee105aa2bae6b65ea0
#
_entry.id   5aefe5f34f36d3ee105aa2bae6b65ea0
#
_cell.length_a   1.000
_cell.length_b   1.000
_cell.length_c   1.000
_cell.angle_alpha   90.00
_cell.angle_beta   90.00
_cell.angle_gamma   90.00
#
_symmetry.space_group_name_H-M   'P 1'
#
loop_
_entity.id
_entity.type
_entity.pdbx_description
1 polymer ?
#
loop_
_entity_poly.entity_id
_entity_poly.type
_entity_poly.pdbx_seq_one_letter_code
_entity_poly.pdbx_strand_id
1 'polypeptide(L)'
;VQQLSGGELQRFAIACCAMRDADVYIFDEASSFLDVKQRMTATEVIRALCVDKAAEASEDDAVSAKASKYVVVVEHDLAVLDYMSDYICCLYGEPGAYGVVTKIASVRNGINNFLAGYIPAENMRFRAEALTFVVSGAEAADQVLGEGGASEEAGAAGAQRAVVVGLY
;
A
#
# COMPACT_ATOMS: atom_id res chain seq x y z
N VAL A 1 -10.66 -24.49 -12.81
CA VAL A 1 -10.46 -23.05 -13.08
C VAL A 1 -11.67 -22.46 -13.81
N GLN A 2 -12.20 -23.11 -14.86
CA GLN A 2 -13.34 -22.58 -15.65
C GLN A 2 -14.68 -22.45 -14.88
N GLN A 3 -14.81 -23.03 -13.69
CA GLN A 3 -16.00 -23.01 -12.86
C GLN A 3 -15.90 -22.07 -11.65
N LEU A 4 -14.77 -21.38 -11.49
CA LEU A 4 -14.54 -20.46 -10.38
C LEU A 4 -15.20 -19.11 -10.68
N SER A 5 -15.84 -18.51 -9.66
CA SER A 5 -16.27 -17.12 -9.69
C SER A 5 -15.06 -16.18 -9.73
N GLY A 6 -15.26 -14.91 -10.08
CA GLY A 6 -14.18 -13.92 -10.14
C GLY A 6 -13.41 -13.81 -8.83
N GLY A 7 -14.12 -13.77 -7.68
CA GLY A 7 -13.47 -13.72 -6.37
C GLY A 7 -12.72 -14.99 -5.99
N GLU A 8 -13.23 -16.17 -6.37
CA GLU A 8 -12.51 -17.43 -6.15
C GLU A 8 -11.26 -17.51 -7.02
N LEU A 9 -11.34 -17.08 -8.27
CA LEU A 9 -10.18 -17.03 -9.17
C LEU A 9 -9.13 -16.06 -8.64
N GLN A 10 -9.54 -14.89 -8.15
CA GLN A 10 -8.63 -13.91 -7.55
C GLN A 10 -7.89 -14.48 -6.35
N ARG A 11 -8.62 -15.11 -5.40
CA ARG A 11 -8.00 -15.75 -4.23
C ARG A 11 -7.06 -16.88 -4.62
N PHE A 12 -7.43 -17.66 -5.63
CA PHE A 12 -6.57 -18.71 -6.17
C PHE A 12 -5.28 -18.14 -6.76
N ALA A 13 -5.36 -17.04 -7.51
CA ALA A 13 -4.20 -16.36 -8.07
C ALA A 13 -3.26 -15.81 -6.99
N ILE A 14 -3.82 -15.18 -5.94
CA ILE A 14 -3.04 -14.71 -4.78
C ILE A 14 -2.33 -15.88 -4.09
N ALA A 15 -3.04 -17.00 -3.84
CA ALA A 15 -2.46 -18.18 -3.23
C ALA A 15 -1.31 -18.77 -4.08
N CYS A 16 -1.50 -18.88 -5.40
CA CYS A 16 -0.45 -19.33 -6.31
C CYS A 16 0.78 -18.42 -6.30
N CYS A 17 0.58 -17.11 -6.21
CA CYS A 17 1.67 -16.14 -6.08
C CYS A 17 2.40 -16.30 -4.75
N ALA A 18 1.67 -16.38 -3.65
CA ALA A 18 2.20 -16.47 -2.29
C ALA A 18 2.99 -17.78 -2.03
N MET A 19 2.66 -18.85 -2.73
CA MET A 19 3.36 -20.14 -2.62
C MET A 19 4.71 -20.17 -3.36
N ARG A 20 5.01 -19.17 -4.17
CA ARG A 20 6.31 -19.10 -4.85
C ARG A 20 7.36 -18.55 -3.88
N ASP A 21 8.58 -19.06 -3.99
CA ASP A 21 9.72 -18.43 -3.33
C ASP A 21 10.32 -17.39 -4.28
N ALA A 22 10.20 -16.12 -3.90
CA ALA A 22 10.65 -14.98 -4.69
C ALA A 22 11.19 -13.88 -3.76
N ASP A 23 12.10 -13.08 -4.27
CA ASP A 23 12.63 -11.91 -3.56
C ASP A 23 11.69 -10.71 -3.66
N VAL A 24 10.92 -10.64 -4.76
CA VAL A 24 9.98 -9.56 -5.04
C VAL A 24 8.64 -10.14 -5.48
N TYR A 25 7.57 -9.71 -4.84
CA TYR A 25 6.19 -10.01 -5.23
C TYR A 25 5.53 -8.73 -5.74
N ILE A 26 4.80 -8.87 -6.84
CA ILE A 26 4.04 -7.75 -7.41
C ILE A 26 2.58 -8.17 -7.53
N PHE A 27 1.68 -7.38 -6.95
CA PHE A 27 0.24 -7.56 -7.02
C PHE A 27 -0.40 -6.33 -7.65
N ASP A 28 -1.20 -6.55 -8.68
CA ASP A 28 -1.92 -5.50 -9.38
C ASP A 28 -3.42 -5.67 -9.15
N GLU A 29 -4.03 -4.71 -8.43
CA GLU A 29 -5.44 -4.70 -8.04
C GLU A 29 -5.96 -6.04 -7.48
N ALA A 30 -5.19 -6.66 -6.60
CA ALA A 30 -5.48 -7.99 -6.08
C ALA A 30 -6.78 -8.07 -5.27
N SER A 31 -7.38 -6.96 -4.88
CA SER A 31 -8.60 -6.89 -4.08
C SER A 31 -9.89 -6.66 -4.87
N SER A 32 -9.82 -6.36 -6.19
CA SER A 32 -10.92 -5.81 -7.00
C SER A 32 -12.20 -6.67 -7.03
N PHE A 33 -12.09 -8.00 -7.01
CA PHE A 33 -13.23 -8.92 -7.08
C PHE A 33 -13.61 -9.54 -5.73
N LEU A 34 -13.05 -9.02 -4.63
CA LEU A 34 -13.24 -9.55 -3.29
C LEU A 34 -14.26 -8.72 -2.50
N ASP A 35 -15.08 -9.38 -1.70
CA ASP A 35 -15.87 -8.69 -0.67
C ASP A 35 -14.97 -8.15 0.45
N VAL A 36 -15.49 -7.28 1.29
CA VAL A 36 -14.73 -6.60 2.34
C VAL A 36 -13.95 -7.57 3.23
N LYS A 37 -14.56 -8.68 3.66
CA LYS A 37 -13.92 -9.67 4.51
C LYS A 37 -12.81 -10.42 3.80
N GLN A 38 -13.07 -10.85 2.57
CA GLN A 38 -12.07 -11.54 1.74
C GLN A 38 -10.91 -10.62 1.37
N ARG A 39 -11.19 -9.34 1.15
CA ARG A 39 -10.20 -8.30 0.88
C ARG A 39 -9.23 -8.14 2.05
N MET A 40 -9.74 -8.06 3.28
CA MET A 40 -8.88 -7.99 4.45
C MET A 40 -8.04 -9.25 4.64
N THR A 41 -8.62 -10.43 4.46
CA THR A 41 -7.86 -11.70 4.53
C THR A 41 -6.76 -11.78 3.47
N ALA A 42 -7.05 -11.36 2.23
CA ALA A 42 -6.05 -11.30 1.16
C ALA A 42 -4.92 -10.33 1.50
N THR A 43 -5.26 -9.18 2.07
CA THR A 43 -4.29 -8.17 2.53
C THR A 43 -3.37 -8.73 3.61
N GLU A 44 -3.90 -9.46 4.58
CA GLU A 44 -3.10 -10.13 5.63
C GLU A 44 -2.12 -11.15 5.03
N VAL A 45 -2.57 -11.96 4.08
CA VAL A 45 -1.72 -12.94 3.39
C VAL A 45 -0.60 -12.24 2.62
N ILE A 46 -0.91 -11.20 1.86
CA ILE A 46 0.07 -10.44 1.08
C ILE A 46 1.08 -9.76 2.03
N ARG A 47 0.62 -9.14 3.10
CA ARG A 47 1.49 -8.51 4.11
C ARG A 47 2.42 -9.52 4.78
N ALA A 48 1.93 -10.73 5.06
CA ALA A 48 2.73 -11.80 5.66
C ALA A 48 3.91 -12.26 4.77
N LEU A 49 3.89 -11.97 3.48
CA LEU A 49 5.02 -12.26 2.58
C LEU A 49 6.23 -11.38 2.84
N CYS A 50 6.03 -10.19 3.43
CA CYS A 50 7.12 -9.28 3.82
C CYS A 50 7.85 -9.73 5.07
N VAL A 51 7.21 -10.58 5.91
CA VAL A 51 7.77 -11.00 7.19
C VAL A 51 8.77 -12.11 6.95
N ASP A 52 10.03 -11.85 7.22
CA ASP A 52 11.05 -12.90 7.21
C ASP A 52 10.75 -13.92 8.30
N LYS A 53 10.47 -15.16 7.89
CA LYS A 53 10.35 -16.29 8.82
C LYS A 53 11.68 -16.62 9.54
N ALA A 54 12.72 -15.84 9.33
CA ALA A 54 14.04 -16.00 9.93
C ALA A 54 14.12 -15.53 11.40
N ALA A 55 13.09 -14.87 11.92
CA ALA A 55 13.07 -14.47 13.32
C ALA A 55 12.83 -15.64 14.31
N GLU A 56 12.55 -16.85 13.81
CA GLU A 56 12.40 -18.06 14.65
C GLU A 56 13.64 -19.00 14.61
N ALA A 57 14.70 -18.63 13.88
CA ALA A 57 15.94 -19.39 13.87
C ALA A 57 16.82 -18.98 15.06
N SER A 58 17.26 -19.98 15.85
CA SER A 58 18.12 -19.87 17.01
C SER A 58 19.40 -19.08 16.71
N GLU A 59 19.93 -18.42 17.77
CA GLU A 59 21.11 -17.51 17.75
C GLU A 59 22.41 -18.11 17.17
N ASP A 60 22.46 -19.39 16.85
CA ASP A 60 23.67 -20.07 16.34
C ASP A 60 23.86 -20.05 14.81
N ASP A 61 22.88 -19.57 14.03
CA ASP A 61 22.94 -19.54 12.55
C ASP A 61 23.10 -18.12 11.98
N ALA A 62 23.93 -17.28 12.57
CA ALA A 62 24.16 -15.88 12.19
C ALA A 62 24.83 -15.66 10.82
N VAL A 63 24.96 -16.68 9.96
CA VAL A 63 25.69 -16.58 8.68
C VAL A 63 24.79 -16.51 7.44
N SER A 64 23.48 -16.68 7.58
CA SER A 64 22.54 -16.52 6.45
C SER A 64 21.52 -15.43 6.74
N ALA A 65 21.93 -14.17 6.63
CA ALA A 65 21.00 -13.06 6.50
C ALA A 65 20.19 -13.27 5.21
N LYS A 66 19.05 -13.98 5.32
CA LYS A 66 18.12 -14.17 4.21
C LYS A 66 17.64 -12.79 3.80
N ALA A 67 17.85 -12.43 2.55
CA ALA A 67 17.49 -11.12 2.01
C ALA A 67 16.02 -10.84 2.27
N SER A 68 15.72 -9.64 2.80
CA SER A 68 14.35 -9.18 3.03
C SER A 68 13.55 -9.22 1.73
N LYS A 69 12.35 -9.81 1.78
CA LYS A 69 11.45 -9.85 0.63
C LYS A 69 10.76 -8.50 0.45
N TYR A 70 10.54 -8.13 -0.79
CA TYR A 70 9.82 -6.91 -1.14
C TYR A 70 8.44 -7.27 -1.70
N VAL A 71 7.44 -6.51 -1.31
CA VAL A 71 6.10 -6.62 -1.86
C VAL A 71 5.68 -5.27 -2.43
N VAL A 72 5.37 -5.25 -3.72
CA VAL A 72 4.87 -4.08 -4.43
C VAL A 72 3.40 -4.35 -4.76
N VAL A 73 2.52 -3.45 -4.36
CA VAL A 73 1.08 -3.61 -4.58
C VAL A 73 0.55 -2.37 -5.28
N VAL A 74 -0.21 -2.55 -6.34
CA VAL A 74 -0.99 -1.50 -6.99
C VAL A 74 -2.43 -1.62 -6.49
N GLU A 75 -2.93 -0.58 -5.83
CA GLU A 75 -4.29 -0.54 -5.26
C GLU A 75 -4.85 0.88 -5.29
N HIS A 76 -6.17 0.98 -5.33
CA HIS A 76 -6.90 2.25 -5.29
C HIS A 76 -7.87 2.35 -4.10
N ASP A 77 -8.04 1.30 -3.31
CA ASP A 77 -8.81 1.30 -2.08
C ASP A 77 -7.96 1.82 -0.92
N LEU A 78 -8.29 3.02 -0.43
CA LEU A 78 -7.53 3.70 0.63
C LEU A 78 -7.51 2.91 1.95
N ALA A 79 -8.56 2.14 2.26
CA ALA A 79 -8.60 1.32 3.47
C ALA A 79 -7.63 0.14 3.37
N VAL A 80 -7.56 -0.49 2.20
CA VAL A 80 -6.57 -1.55 1.92
C VAL A 80 -5.16 -0.99 1.96
N LEU A 81 -4.93 0.18 1.36
CA LEU A 81 -3.63 0.85 1.35
C LEU A 81 -3.15 1.19 2.75
N ASP A 82 -4.01 1.78 3.59
CA ASP A 82 -3.67 2.14 4.97
C ASP A 82 -3.29 0.91 5.81
N TYR A 83 -4.02 -0.18 5.64
CA TYR A 83 -3.76 -1.41 6.39
C TYR A 83 -2.54 -2.20 5.89
N MET A 84 -2.32 -2.22 4.57
CA MET A 84 -1.31 -3.07 3.93
C MET A 84 0.08 -2.44 3.90
N SER A 85 0.17 -1.12 3.74
CA SER A 85 1.38 -0.44 3.31
C SER A 85 2.25 0.02 4.47
N ASP A 86 3.57 0.01 4.27
CA ASP A 86 4.53 0.75 5.09
C ASP A 86 4.91 2.07 4.41
N TYR A 87 4.89 2.08 3.07
CA TYR A 87 5.19 3.24 2.24
C TYR A 87 4.25 3.33 1.05
N ILE A 88 4.01 4.54 0.58
CA ILE A 88 3.16 4.82 -0.60
C ILE A 88 3.91 5.69 -1.61
N CYS A 89 3.76 5.34 -2.88
CA CYS A 89 4.08 6.20 -4.02
C CYS A 89 2.77 6.49 -4.77
N CYS A 90 2.50 7.74 -5.11
CA CYS A 90 1.38 8.08 -5.97
C CYS A 90 1.80 7.98 -7.45
N LEU A 91 0.90 7.45 -8.27
CA LEU A 91 1.03 7.52 -9.72
C LEU A 91 0.10 8.61 -10.24
N TYR A 92 0.60 9.43 -11.13
CA TYR A 92 -0.20 10.42 -11.86
C TYR A 92 0.33 10.61 -13.26
N GLY A 93 -0.47 11.17 -14.15
CA GLY A 93 -0.06 11.42 -15.54
C GLY A 93 -1.24 11.62 -16.47
N GLU A 94 -0.93 11.64 -17.75
CA GLU A 94 -1.91 11.78 -18.83
C GLU A 94 -1.97 10.46 -19.62
N PRO A 95 -3.12 9.80 -19.70
CA PRO A 95 -3.26 8.55 -20.42
C PRO A 95 -2.74 8.63 -21.86
N GLY A 96 -1.84 7.71 -22.22
CA GLY A 96 -1.23 7.67 -23.55
C GLY A 96 -0.11 8.67 -23.80
N ALA A 97 0.22 9.55 -22.85
CA ALA A 97 1.27 10.55 -22.98
C ALA A 97 2.44 10.30 -22.01
N TYR A 98 2.17 10.27 -20.70
CA TYR A 98 3.20 10.02 -19.69
C TYR A 98 2.59 9.53 -18.38
N GLY A 99 3.42 8.84 -17.60
CA GLY A 99 3.12 8.48 -16.20
C GLY A 99 4.31 8.85 -15.32
N VAL A 100 4.01 9.33 -14.12
CA VAL A 100 5.01 9.71 -13.11
C VAL A 100 4.73 8.95 -11.82
N VAL A 101 5.79 8.40 -11.23
CA VAL A 101 5.77 7.81 -9.90
C VAL A 101 6.44 8.80 -8.95
N THR A 102 5.74 9.16 -7.89
CA THR A 102 6.28 10.09 -6.88
C THR A 102 7.38 9.46 -6.04
N LYS A 103 8.08 10.28 -5.29
CA LYS A 103 8.96 9.79 -4.25
C LYS A 103 8.18 9.00 -3.20
N ILE A 104 8.87 8.09 -2.55
CA ILE A 104 8.34 7.30 -1.44
C ILE A 104 7.93 8.23 -0.29
N ALA A 105 6.70 8.04 0.20
CA ALA A 105 6.16 8.74 1.35
C ALA A 105 5.68 7.74 2.41
N SER A 106 5.56 8.20 3.67
CA SER A 106 4.84 7.42 4.67
C SER A 106 3.38 7.27 4.27
N VAL A 107 2.70 6.22 4.75
CA VAL A 107 1.30 5.92 4.42
C VAL A 107 0.41 7.15 4.63
N ARG A 108 0.50 7.76 5.79
CA ARG A 108 -0.28 8.97 6.13
C ARG A 108 -0.06 10.10 5.13
N ASN A 109 1.20 10.41 4.82
CA ASN A 109 1.52 11.49 3.89
C ASN A 109 1.11 11.14 2.46
N GLY A 110 1.33 9.90 2.02
CA GLY A 110 0.92 9.43 0.70
C GLY A 110 -0.60 9.54 0.50
N ILE A 111 -1.39 9.06 1.46
CA ILE A 111 -2.86 9.15 1.41
C ILE A 111 -3.31 10.62 1.43
N ASN A 112 -2.76 11.45 2.31
CA ASN A 112 -3.13 12.86 2.38
C ASN A 112 -2.78 13.62 1.09
N ASN A 113 -1.61 13.38 0.50
CA ASN A 113 -1.22 13.96 -0.79
C ASN A 113 -2.18 13.56 -1.90
N PHE A 114 -2.56 12.27 -1.92
CA PHE A 114 -3.53 11.79 -2.89
C PHE A 114 -4.90 12.45 -2.71
N LEU A 115 -5.40 12.57 -1.49
CA LEU A 115 -6.68 13.23 -1.19
C LEU A 115 -6.64 14.71 -1.54
N ALA A 116 -5.54 15.40 -1.22
CA ALA A 116 -5.36 16.82 -1.56
C ALA A 116 -5.17 17.08 -3.06
N GLY A 117 -4.80 16.04 -3.85
CA GLY A 117 -4.43 16.20 -5.25
C GLY A 117 -3.17 17.02 -5.48
N TYR A 118 -2.31 17.11 -4.45
CA TYR A 118 -1.12 17.94 -4.44
C TYR A 118 0.03 17.25 -3.69
N ILE A 119 1.22 17.31 -4.26
CA ILE A 119 2.43 16.72 -3.72
C ILE A 119 3.38 17.84 -3.29
N PRO A 120 3.45 18.20 -1.99
CA PRO A 120 4.25 19.32 -1.50
C PRO A 120 5.74 19.15 -1.84
N ALA A 121 6.30 17.96 -1.69
CA ALA A 121 7.71 17.68 -1.93
C ALA A 121 8.17 17.92 -3.38
N GLU A 122 7.25 17.87 -4.32
CA GLU A 122 7.51 18.07 -5.75
C GLU A 122 6.88 19.36 -6.28
N ASN A 123 6.17 20.11 -5.41
CA ASN A 123 5.38 21.29 -5.77
C ASN A 123 4.46 21.04 -6.97
N MET A 124 3.86 19.84 -7.02
CA MET A 124 3.07 19.38 -8.15
C MET A 124 1.62 19.16 -7.75
N ARG A 125 0.70 19.78 -8.50
CA ARG A 125 -0.74 19.52 -8.38
C ARG A 125 -1.18 18.67 -9.57
N PHE A 126 -1.71 17.47 -9.27
CA PHE A 126 -2.20 16.52 -10.29
C PHE A 126 -3.73 16.47 -10.38
N ARG A 127 -4.44 17.13 -9.45
CA ARG A 127 -5.89 17.25 -9.47
C ARG A 127 -6.30 18.66 -9.00
N ALA A 128 -7.23 19.30 -9.73
CA ALA A 128 -7.65 20.68 -9.45
C ALA A 128 -8.29 20.82 -8.06
N GLU A 129 -9.10 19.83 -7.67
CA GLU A 129 -9.86 19.82 -6.42
C GLU A 129 -9.43 18.68 -5.50
N ALA A 130 -9.43 18.92 -4.21
CA ALA A 130 -9.23 17.90 -3.21
C ALA A 130 -10.44 16.97 -3.13
N LEU A 131 -10.22 15.69 -2.80
CA LEU A 131 -11.32 14.78 -2.47
C LEU A 131 -11.78 15.05 -1.05
N THR A 132 -13.03 15.45 -0.89
CA THR A 132 -13.66 15.68 0.39
C THR A 132 -14.77 14.66 0.63
N PHE A 133 -14.79 14.07 1.82
CA PHE A 133 -15.84 13.15 2.22
C PHE A 133 -16.81 13.88 3.14
N VAL A 134 -18.07 13.96 2.71
CA VAL A 134 -19.14 14.52 3.56
C VAL A 134 -19.78 13.36 4.34
N VAL A 135 -19.64 13.37 5.65
CA VAL A 135 -20.34 12.46 6.54
C VAL A 135 -21.69 13.09 6.87
N SER A 136 -22.77 12.53 6.35
CA SER A 136 -24.13 13.00 6.66
C SER A 136 -24.42 12.83 8.16
N GLY A 137 -24.64 13.92 8.87
CA GLY A 137 -25.00 13.92 10.30
C GLY A 137 -23.92 14.42 11.26
N ALA A 138 -22.74 14.74 10.80
CA ALA A 138 -21.79 15.53 11.58
C ALA A 138 -21.98 17.00 11.22
N GLU A 139 -22.33 17.83 12.20
CA GLU A 139 -22.11 19.26 12.09
C GLU A 139 -20.68 19.49 11.66
N ALA A 140 -20.47 20.36 10.70
CA ALA A 140 -19.14 20.68 10.18
C ALA A 140 -18.21 21.01 11.34
N ALA A 141 -17.46 20.03 11.78
CA ALA A 141 -16.26 20.27 12.55
C ALA A 141 -15.24 20.83 11.56
N ASP A 142 -15.38 22.13 11.35
CA ASP A 142 -14.35 22.99 10.83
C ASP A 142 -13.20 22.88 11.81
N GLN A 143 -12.28 22.01 11.52
CA GLN A 143 -10.94 21.95 12.10
C GLN A 143 -10.32 20.60 11.78
N VAL A 144 -9.36 20.59 10.96
CA VAL A 144 -8.02 20.03 11.18
C VAL A 144 -7.23 20.16 9.88
N LEU A 145 -6.92 21.39 9.53
CA LEU A 145 -5.66 21.69 8.89
C LEU A 145 -4.87 22.55 9.86
N GLY A 146 -4.53 21.98 11.01
CA GLY A 146 -3.53 22.49 11.89
C GLY A 146 -2.17 22.20 11.31
N GLU A 147 -1.44 23.25 11.00
CA GLU A 147 0.00 23.27 10.84
C GLU A 147 0.63 22.52 12.02
N GLY A 148 1.23 21.39 11.77
CA GLY A 148 1.95 20.58 12.75
C GLY A 148 3.29 20.19 12.15
N GLY A 149 4.30 20.88 12.63
CA GLY A 149 5.68 20.81 12.21
C GLY A 149 6.29 19.42 12.16
N ALA A 150 7.32 19.33 11.36
CA ALA A 150 8.26 18.25 11.26
C ALA A 150 8.73 17.78 12.64
N SER A 151 8.59 16.50 12.89
CA SER A 151 9.51 15.74 13.71
C SER A 151 9.69 14.39 13.04
N GLU A 152 10.82 14.24 12.34
CA GLU A 152 11.40 12.98 12.01
C GLU A 152 11.66 12.23 13.33
N GLU A 153 10.95 11.16 13.55
CA GLU A 153 11.45 10.12 14.42
C GLU A 153 11.63 8.85 13.59
N ALA A 154 12.87 8.66 13.16
CA ALA A 154 13.38 7.41 12.68
C ALA A 154 13.41 6.41 13.85
N GLY A 155 12.31 5.70 14.04
CA GLY A 155 12.26 4.53 14.89
C GLY A 155 12.76 3.32 14.10
N ALA A 156 14.01 2.92 14.33
CA ALA A 156 14.55 1.66 13.86
C ALA A 156 13.81 0.51 14.56
N ALA A 157 12.90 -0.14 13.83
CA ALA A 157 12.37 -1.44 14.20
C ALA A 157 12.24 -2.26 12.92
N GLY A 158 12.68 -3.51 12.97
CA GLY A 158 12.80 -4.56 11.97
C GLY A 158 12.08 -4.34 10.63
N ALA A 159 12.83 -4.42 9.57
CA ALA A 159 12.46 -4.05 8.22
C ALA A 159 11.29 -4.88 7.66
N GLN A 160 10.07 -4.48 7.91
CA GLN A 160 8.93 -4.83 7.08
C GLN A 160 8.92 -3.84 5.90
N ARG A 161 8.91 -4.33 4.67
CA ARG A 161 9.00 -3.47 3.48
C ARG A 161 7.91 -3.82 2.48
N ALA A 162 6.69 -3.36 2.73
CA ALA A 162 5.68 -3.26 1.70
C ALA A 162 5.76 -1.87 1.07
N VAL A 163 6.08 -1.81 -0.22
CA VAL A 163 6.01 -0.58 -1.01
C VAL A 163 4.75 -0.67 -1.85
N VAL A 164 3.82 0.24 -1.64
CA VAL A 164 2.61 0.30 -2.46
C VAL A 164 2.76 1.39 -3.50
N VAL A 165 2.54 1.01 -4.73
CA VAL A 165 2.53 1.88 -5.90
C VAL A 165 1.12 1.86 -6.46
N GLY A 166 0.41 2.94 -6.35
CA GLY A 166 -0.86 3.05 -7.03
C GLY A 166 -1.75 4.15 -6.50
N LEU A 167 -2.24 4.92 -7.43
CA LEU A 167 -3.47 5.69 -7.37
C LEU A 167 -3.55 6.48 -8.67
N TYR A 168 -4.52 6.15 -9.52
CA TYR A 168 -4.83 6.89 -10.73
C TYR A 168 -5.65 8.13 -10.40
#